data_6f45843747f29cf605ceafbe156df6cd
#
_entry.id   6f45843747f29cf605ceafbe156df6cd
#
_cell.length_a   1.000
_cell.length_b   1.000
_cell.length_c   1.000
_cell.angle_alpha   90.00
_cell.angle_beta   90.00
_cell.angle_gamma   90.00
#
_symmetry.space_group_name_H-M   'P 1'
#
loop_
_entity.id
_entity.type
_entity.pdbx_description
1 polymer ?
#
loop_
_entity_poly.entity_id
_entity_poly.type
_entity_poly.pdbx_seq_one_letter_code
_entity_poly.pdbx_strand_id
1 'polypeptide(L)'
;MRVISTAFGADWKFRDRLFIGLECFYKQFLDIPLSLETGVPLTCIGADYGSIGEEMLASSSRGRAYGAELLVRWLIPDKLSLVGSATLYKSEYKSAKDADYIPSAWDNRFILNVSGVYDLPKYWSIGMKVSAIGGSPYTPYDEDASSLKVVWDAAGRPVYDYTKYNQSRLDPYYQIDLRVDKNFYFRKWTLGLYVDLQNVTFSKIRQPDAYLSTGEILNPDSLPLEQRYALETLELWSGTIVPAVGVTFEF
;
A
#
# COMPACT_ATOMS: atom_id res chain seq x y z
N MET A 1 -16.87 18.00 6.74
CA MET A 1 -16.36 17.28 5.54
C MET A 1 -17.52 17.04 4.58
N ARG A 2 -17.34 17.33 3.29
CA ARG A 2 -18.31 17.08 2.20
C ARG A 2 -17.57 16.37 1.06
N VAL A 3 -18.25 15.45 0.38
CA VAL A 3 -17.70 14.72 -0.76
C VAL A 3 -18.66 14.83 -1.94
N ILE A 4 -18.13 15.21 -3.10
CA ILE A 4 -18.83 15.15 -4.38
C ILE A 4 -18.19 14.04 -5.18
N SER A 5 -18.97 13.04 -5.56
CA SER A 5 -18.47 11.87 -6.31
C SER A 5 -19.22 11.77 -7.63
N THR A 6 -18.47 11.56 -8.70
CA THR A 6 -18.99 11.28 -10.03
C THR A 6 -18.25 10.05 -10.56
N ALA A 7 -19.00 9.09 -11.09
CA ALA A 7 -18.44 7.92 -11.73
C ALA A 7 -19.17 7.67 -13.07
N PHE A 8 -18.43 7.16 -14.03
CA PHE A 8 -18.95 6.71 -15.31
C PHE A 8 -18.36 5.35 -15.63
N GLY A 9 -19.21 4.37 -15.89
CA GLY A 9 -18.79 3.00 -16.13
C GLY A 9 -19.54 2.36 -17.27
N ALA A 10 -18.92 1.30 -17.81
CA ALA A 10 -19.52 0.44 -18.83
C ALA A 10 -19.19 -1.02 -18.52
N ASP A 11 -20.20 -1.85 -18.60
CA ASP A 11 -20.10 -3.29 -18.42
C ASP A 11 -20.35 -4.00 -19.73
N TRP A 12 -19.52 -4.98 -20.03
CA TRP A 12 -19.66 -5.83 -21.20
C TRP A 12 -19.67 -7.30 -20.80
N LYS A 13 -20.70 -8.04 -21.25
CA LYS A 13 -20.85 -9.48 -21.04
C LYS A 13 -20.81 -10.21 -22.37
N PHE A 14 -19.93 -11.21 -22.49
CA PHE A 14 -19.81 -12.01 -23.68
C PHE A 14 -20.11 -13.48 -23.38
N ARG A 15 -21.21 -14.00 -23.97
CA ARG A 15 -21.65 -15.40 -23.89
C ARG A 15 -21.66 -15.96 -22.45
N ASP A 16 -22.07 -15.17 -21.46
CA ASP A 16 -22.12 -15.53 -20.03
C ASP A 16 -20.81 -16.09 -19.44
N ARG A 17 -19.71 -15.97 -20.15
CA ARG A 17 -18.41 -16.49 -19.75
C ARG A 17 -17.40 -15.40 -19.43
N LEU A 18 -17.51 -14.29 -20.13
CA LEU A 18 -16.58 -13.17 -19.94
C LEU A 18 -17.37 -11.92 -19.58
N PHE A 19 -17.00 -11.34 -18.44
CA PHE A 19 -17.46 -10.05 -17.99
C PHE A 19 -16.27 -9.09 -17.95
N ILE A 20 -16.43 -7.90 -18.50
CA ILE A 20 -15.48 -6.81 -18.44
C ILE A 20 -16.24 -5.58 -17.97
N GLY A 21 -15.83 -5.01 -16.84
CA GLY A 21 -16.33 -3.75 -16.31
C GLY A 21 -15.22 -2.71 -16.32
N LEU A 22 -15.51 -1.53 -16.83
CA LEU A 22 -14.61 -0.38 -16.78
C LEU A 22 -15.34 0.77 -16.13
N GLU A 23 -14.73 1.37 -15.10
CA GLU A 23 -15.25 2.55 -14.43
C GLU A 23 -14.18 3.63 -14.35
N CYS A 24 -14.54 4.87 -14.63
CA CYS A 24 -13.75 6.06 -14.36
C CYS A 24 -14.44 6.85 -13.27
N PHE A 25 -13.70 7.33 -12.29
CA PHE A 25 -14.26 8.08 -11.17
C PHE A 25 -13.49 9.38 -10.89
N TYR A 26 -14.22 10.33 -10.36
CA TYR A 26 -13.69 11.58 -9.80
C TYR A 26 -14.38 11.88 -8.49
N LYS A 27 -13.61 12.09 -7.42
CA LYS A 27 -14.10 12.47 -6.09
C LYS A 27 -13.45 13.77 -5.67
N GLN A 28 -14.26 14.75 -5.28
CA GLN A 28 -13.80 16.00 -4.69
C GLN A 28 -14.15 16.02 -3.21
N PHE A 29 -13.18 16.32 -2.39
CA PHE A 29 -13.31 16.42 -0.95
C PHE A 29 -13.21 17.89 -0.51
N LEU A 30 -14.14 18.32 0.31
CA LEU A 30 -14.24 19.69 0.83
C LEU A 30 -14.33 19.64 2.35
N ASP A 31 -13.80 20.68 3.01
CA ASP A 31 -13.83 20.82 4.46
C ASP A 31 -13.19 19.61 5.18
N ILE A 32 -12.02 19.18 4.69
CA ILE A 32 -11.25 18.09 5.26
C ILE A 32 -10.47 18.61 6.49
N PRO A 33 -10.32 17.81 7.55
CA PRO A 33 -9.52 18.18 8.70
C PRO A 33 -8.06 18.48 8.32
N LEU A 34 -7.58 19.62 8.76
CA LEU A 34 -6.21 20.12 8.68
C LEU A 34 -5.64 20.15 10.08
N SER A 35 -4.48 19.56 10.29
CA SER A 35 -3.70 19.75 11.51
C SER A 35 -3.24 21.21 11.61
N LEU A 36 -3.50 21.87 12.75
CA LEU A 36 -2.99 23.21 13.00
C LEU A 36 -1.54 23.19 13.50
N GLU A 37 -1.05 22.04 13.94
CA GLU A 37 0.34 21.88 14.37
C GLU A 37 1.28 21.73 13.17
N THR A 38 0.93 20.85 12.24
CA THR A 38 1.77 20.54 11.07
C THR A 38 1.41 21.32 9.82
N GLY A 39 0.21 21.93 9.77
CA GLY A 39 -0.30 22.58 8.56
C GLY A 39 -0.65 21.61 7.43
N VAL A 40 -0.72 20.29 7.71
CA VAL A 40 -0.95 19.24 6.73
C VAL A 40 -2.34 18.63 6.89
N PRO A 41 -3.07 18.31 5.79
CA PRO A 41 -4.32 17.57 5.86
C PRO A 41 -4.12 16.19 6.51
N LEU A 42 -5.00 15.79 7.44
CA LEU A 42 -4.88 14.49 8.12
C LEU A 42 -4.85 13.29 7.16
N THR A 43 -5.50 13.41 6.01
CA THR A 43 -5.48 12.40 4.94
C THR A 43 -4.09 12.18 4.30
N CYS A 44 -3.17 13.13 4.47
CA CYS A 44 -1.79 13.00 4.03
C CYS A 44 -0.90 12.36 5.12
N ILE A 45 -1.32 12.43 6.38
CA ILE A 45 -0.52 11.93 7.52
C ILE A 45 -0.46 10.40 7.53
N GLY A 46 -1.54 9.71 7.21
CA GLY A 46 -1.58 8.24 7.21
C GLY A 46 -1.71 7.64 8.62
N ALA A 47 -1.42 6.35 8.73
CA ALA A 47 -1.57 5.59 9.96
C ALA A 47 -0.35 5.64 10.90
N ASP A 48 0.78 6.13 10.42
CA ASP A 48 2.07 6.07 11.15
C ASP A 48 2.30 7.23 12.11
N TYR A 49 1.37 8.16 12.19
CA TYR A 49 1.52 9.39 12.96
C TYR A 49 0.64 9.37 14.21
N GLY A 50 1.08 8.65 15.23
CA GLY A 50 0.52 8.75 16.57
C GLY A 50 -1.01 8.68 16.66
N SER A 51 -1.58 9.21 17.73
CA SER A 51 -3.03 9.25 17.95
C SER A 51 -3.68 10.36 17.13
N ILE A 52 -4.38 10.01 16.08
CA ILE A 52 -5.15 10.97 15.29
C ILE A 52 -6.31 11.50 16.16
N GLY A 53 -6.38 12.83 16.31
CA GLY A 53 -7.48 13.50 17.01
C GLY A 53 -7.13 14.11 18.36
N GLU A 54 -5.91 14.00 18.83
CA GLU A 54 -5.40 14.69 20.03
C GLU A 54 -4.91 16.12 19.74
N GLU A 55 -4.77 16.45 18.47
CA GLU A 55 -4.32 17.76 18.00
C GLU A 55 -5.46 18.71 17.62
N MET A 56 -5.19 19.99 17.61
CA MET A 56 -6.15 21.00 17.16
C MET A 56 -6.34 20.95 15.66
N LEU A 57 -7.59 20.87 15.21
CA LEU A 57 -7.95 20.69 13.80
C LEU A 57 -8.80 21.86 13.28
N ALA A 58 -8.58 22.21 12.01
CA ALA A 58 -9.45 23.09 11.25
C ALA A 58 -10.04 22.36 10.05
N SER A 59 -11.33 22.55 9.76
CA SER A 59 -11.99 21.94 8.60
C SER A 59 -11.86 22.86 7.37
N SER A 60 -10.65 23.04 6.84
CA SER A 60 -10.33 23.99 5.77
C SER A 60 -9.70 23.36 4.53
N SER A 61 -9.19 22.14 4.64
CA SER A 61 -8.49 21.45 3.56
C SER A 61 -9.42 20.98 2.44
N ARG A 62 -8.84 20.74 1.29
CA ARG A 62 -9.50 20.20 0.11
C ARG A 62 -8.71 19.03 -0.46
N GLY A 63 -9.40 18.14 -1.15
CA GLY A 63 -8.76 17.01 -1.79
C GLY A 63 -9.47 16.58 -3.07
N ARG A 64 -8.80 15.74 -3.83
CA ARG A 64 -9.36 15.06 -4.99
C ARG A 64 -8.79 13.67 -5.10
N ALA A 65 -9.61 12.74 -5.55
CA ALA A 65 -9.18 11.41 -5.97
C ALA A 65 -9.85 11.10 -7.30
N TYR A 66 -9.08 10.60 -8.25
CA TYR A 66 -9.57 10.23 -9.58
C TYR A 66 -8.79 9.06 -10.13
N GLY A 67 -9.45 8.31 -11.00
CA GLY A 67 -8.83 7.12 -11.55
C GLY A 67 -9.75 6.34 -12.46
N ALA A 68 -9.25 5.17 -12.85
CA ALA A 68 -9.99 4.18 -13.62
C ALA A 68 -9.81 2.80 -13.01
N GLU A 69 -10.89 2.02 -13.03
CA GLU A 69 -10.94 0.66 -12.53
C GLU A 69 -11.36 -0.28 -13.65
N LEU A 70 -10.63 -1.37 -13.81
CA LEU A 70 -10.94 -2.47 -14.73
C LEU A 70 -11.23 -3.72 -13.90
N LEU A 71 -12.35 -4.38 -14.17
CA LEU A 71 -12.70 -5.68 -13.62
C LEU A 71 -12.91 -6.66 -14.77
N VAL A 72 -12.22 -7.79 -14.72
CA VAL A 72 -12.38 -8.89 -15.66
C VAL A 72 -12.76 -10.15 -14.90
N ARG A 73 -13.82 -10.83 -15.30
CA ARG A 73 -14.18 -12.17 -14.81
C ARG A 73 -14.30 -13.09 -16.00
N TRP A 74 -13.54 -14.17 -16.00
CA TRP A 74 -13.60 -15.16 -17.07
C TRP A 74 -13.84 -16.54 -16.48
N LEU A 75 -14.97 -17.14 -16.88
CA LEU A 75 -15.40 -18.45 -16.41
C LEU A 75 -15.54 -19.41 -17.60
N ILE A 76 -14.79 -20.49 -17.56
CA ILE A 76 -14.99 -21.65 -18.42
C ILE A 76 -15.43 -22.78 -17.48
N PRO A 77 -16.71 -23.23 -17.54
CA PRO A 77 -17.23 -24.26 -16.66
C PRO A 77 -16.31 -25.49 -16.61
N ASP A 78 -16.11 -26.04 -15.44
CA ASP A 78 -15.31 -27.23 -15.15
C ASP A 78 -13.84 -27.13 -15.61
N LYS A 79 -13.32 -25.92 -15.88
CA LYS A 79 -11.96 -25.76 -16.39
C LYS A 79 -11.21 -24.55 -15.87
N LEU A 80 -11.80 -23.37 -15.89
CA LEU A 80 -11.11 -22.12 -15.53
C LEU A 80 -12.05 -21.14 -14.87
N SER A 81 -11.64 -20.64 -13.70
CA SER A 81 -12.23 -19.46 -13.09
C SER A 81 -11.12 -18.42 -12.89
N LEU A 82 -11.27 -17.25 -13.50
CA LEU A 82 -10.30 -16.16 -13.42
C LEU A 82 -11.01 -14.86 -13.08
N VAL A 83 -10.46 -14.12 -12.13
CA VAL A 83 -10.88 -12.77 -11.78
C VAL A 83 -9.63 -11.88 -11.76
N GLY A 84 -9.71 -10.77 -12.48
CA GLY A 84 -8.66 -9.76 -12.49
C GLY A 84 -9.25 -8.39 -12.22
N SER A 85 -8.56 -7.58 -11.42
CA SER A 85 -8.88 -6.17 -11.23
C SER A 85 -7.62 -5.33 -11.35
N ALA A 86 -7.75 -4.18 -11.97
CA ALA A 86 -6.69 -3.19 -12.07
C ALA A 86 -7.27 -1.81 -11.79
N THR A 87 -6.65 -1.09 -10.87
CA THR A 87 -7.02 0.29 -10.54
C THR A 87 -5.81 1.18 -10.79
N LEU A 88 -6.00 2.23 -11.57
CA LEU A 88 -5.05 3.34 -11.72
C LEU A 88 -5.68 4.58 -11.10
N TYR A 89 -5.02 5.20 -10.16
CA TYR A 89 -5.61 6.34 -9.45
C TYR A 89 -4.58 7.32 -8.93
N LYS A 90 -5.07 8.51 -8.61
CA LYS A 90 -4.33 9.54 -7.89
C LYS A 90 -5.21 10.08 -6.77
N SER A 91 -4.63 10.23 -5.58
CA SER A 91 -5.29 10.78 -4.41
C SER A 91 -4.38 11.84 -3.78
N GLU A 92 -4.85 13.09 -3.75
CA GLU A 92 -4.04 14.22 -3.31
C GLU A 92 -4.89 15.27 -2.61
N TYR A 93 -4.27 15.96 -1.66
CA TYR A 93 -4.94 16.95 -0.82
C TYR A 93 -4.09 18.21 -0.69
N LYS A 94 -4.71 19.30 -0.28
CA LYS A 94 -4.04 20.57 -0.05
C LYS A 94 -4.61 21.29 1.16
N SER A 95 -3.75 22.01 1.86
CA SER A 95 -4.08 22.71 3.10
C SER A 95 -5.02 23.89 2.88
N ALA A 96 -4.83 24.65 1.79
CA ALA A 96 -5.61 25.84 1.44
C ALA A 96 -5.97 25.86 -0.05
N LYS A 97 -6.84 26.81 -0.45
CA LYS A 97 -7.28 26.94 -1.84
C LYS A 97 -6.13 27.15 -2.83
N ASP A 98 -5.15 27.92 -2.43
CA ASP A 98 -4.03 28.33 -3.29
C ASP A 98 -2.72 27.54 -2.97
N ALA A 99 -2.80 26.54 -2.09
CA ALA A 99 -1.69 25.65 -1.79
C ALA A 99 -1.53 24.56 -2.86
N ASP A 100 -0.33 24.01 -2.97
CA ASP A 100 -0.03 22.87 -3.82
C ASP A 100 -0.68 21.58 -3.31
N TYR A 101 -0.94 20.66 -4.22
CA TYR A 101 -1.44 19.34 -3.88
C TYR A 101 -0.31 18.43 -3.38
N ILE A 102 -0.55 17.81 -2.25
CA ILE A 102 0.31 16.80 -1.61
C ILE A 102 -0.34 15.43 -1.80
N PRO A 103 0.38 14.39 -2.22
CA PRO A 103 -0.15 13.03 -2.28
C PRO A 103 -0.68 12.58 -0.92
N SER A 104 -1.81 11.88 -0.90
CA SER A 104 -2.26 11.21 0.32
C SER A 104 -1.33 10.05 0.64
N ALA A 105 -1.26 9.63 1.91
CA ALA A 105 -0.50 8.46 2.32
C ALA A 105 -0.92 7.17 1.58
N TRP A 106 -2.11 7.15 1.00
CA TRP A 106 -2.72 6.02 0.28
C TRP A 106 -2.61 6.12 -1.24
N ASP A 107 -1.84 7.09 -1.79
CA ASP A 107 -1.68 7.29 -3.23
C ASP A 107 -0.66 6.32 -3.83
N ASN A 108 -0.98 5.04 -3.86
CA ASN A 108 -0.11 4.00 -4.44
C ASN A 108 -0.06 4.02 -5.98
N ARG A 109 -0.84 4.85 -6.65
CA ARG A 109 -0.93 5.02 -8.09
C ARG A 109 -1.59 3.88 -8.83
N PHE A 110 -1.27 2.63 -8.51
CA PHE A 110 -1.89 1.48 -9.12
C PHE A 110 -2.02 0.32 -8.13
N ILE A 111 -3.06 -0.48 -8.35
CA ILE A 111 -3.29 -1.76 -7.68
C ILE A 111 -3.72 -2.74 -8.76
N LEU A 112 -3.05 -3.89 -8.84
CA LEU A 112 -3.39 -5.00 -9.72
C LEU A 112 -3.57 -6.26 -8.89
N ASN A 113 -4.70 -6.95 -9.08
CA ASN A 113 -4.92 -8.27 -8.53
C ASN A 113 -5.47 -9.17 -9.62
N VAL A 114 -4.85 -10.31 -9.83
CA VAL A 114 -5.33 -11.36 -10.72
C VAL A 114 -5.30 -12.67 -9.96
N SER A 115 -6.43 -13.34 -9.89
CA SER A 115 -6.52 -14.67 -9.27
C SER A 115 -7.28 -15.61 -10.19
N GLY A 116 -6.83 -16.86 -10.26
CA GLY A 116 -7.47 -17.86 -11.06
C GLY A 116 -7.24 -19.26 -10.54
N VAL A 117 -8.19 -20.13 -10.85
CA VAL A 117 -8.11 -21.56 -10.57
C VAL A 117 -8.32 -22.28 -11.89
N TYR A 118 -7.44 -23.21 -12.18
CA TYR A 118 -7.52 -24.10 -13.34
C TYR A 118 -7.73 -25.54 -12.87
N ASP A 119 -8.84 -26.13 -13.31
CA ASP A 119 -9.21 -27.50 -12.98
C ASP A 119 -8.55 -28.48 -13.96
N LEU A 120 -7.86 -29.45 -13.41
CA LEU A 120 -7.14 -30.48 -14.12
C LEU A 120 -7.90 -31.84 -14.03
N PRO A 121 -7.61 -32.80 -14.94
CA PRO A 121 -8.15 -34.13 -14.83
C PRO A 121 -7.85 -34.81 -13.49
N LYS A 122 -8.71 -35.75 -13.10
CA LYS A 122 -8.58 -36.53 -11.86
C LYS A 122 -8.66 -35.67 -10.58
N TYR A 123 -9.45 -34.60 -10.60
CA TYR A 123 -9.76 -33.75 -9.45
C TYR A 123 -8.53 -33.04 -8.84
N TRP A 124 -7.60 -32.65 -9.66
CA TRP A 124 -6.58 -31.69 -9.33
C TRP A 124 -7.04 -30.28 -9.69
N SER A 125 -6.64 -29.29 -8.91
CA SER A 125 -6.77 -27.87 -9.30
C SER A 125 -5.48 -27.12 -8.94
N ILE A 126 -5.16 -26.13 -9.78
CA ILE A 126 -4.04 -25.22 -9.55
C ILE A 126 -4.61 -23.82 -9.45
N GLY A 127 -4.38 -23.19 -8.31
CA GLY A 127 -4.69 -21.79 -8.05
C GLY A 127 -3.44 -20.93 -8.17
N MET A 128 -3.60 -19.74 -8.75
CA MET A 128 -2.56 -18.72 -8.79
C MET A 128 -3.17 -17.36 -8.46
N LYS A 129 -2.46 -16.58 -7.66
CA LYS A 129 -2.79 -15.17 -7.43
C LYS A 129 -1.55 -14.31 -7.67
N VAL A 130 -1.73 -13.26 -8.44
CA VAL A 130 -0.73 -12.24 -8.70
C VAL A 130 -1.25 -10.93 -8.14
N SER A 131 -0.48 -10.28 -7.28
CA SER A 131 -0.76 -8.96 -6.74
C SER A 131 0.39 -8.00 -7.05
N ALA A 132 0.05 -6.79 -7.46
CA ALA A 132 1.03 -5.72 -7.65
C ALA A 132 0.44 -4.41 -7.12
N ILE A 133 1.22 -3.69 -6.34
CA ILE A 133 0.82 -2.42 -5.72
C ILE A 133 1.94 -1.43 -5.93
N GLY A 134 1.61 -0.23 -6.40
CA GLY A 134 2.56 0.86 -6.53
C GLY A 134 3.11 1.30 -5.19
N GLY A 135 4.30 1.88 -5.19
CA GLY A 135 4.94 2.33 -3.97
C GLY A 135 4.16 3.42 -3.26
N SER A 136 4.03 3.32 -1.96
CA SER A 136 3.38 4.33 -1.11
C SER A 136 4.22 5.60 -1.02
N PRO A 137 3.60 6.78 -1.00
CA PRO A 137 4.31 8.02 -0.69
C PRO A 137 4.79 8.02 0.75
N TYR A 138 5.92 8.68 0.98
CA TYR A 138 6.42 8.93 2.31
C TYR A 138 7.17 10.27 2.37
N THR A 139 7.31 10.81 3.58
CA THR A 139 8.09 12.01 3.86
C THR A 139 9.52 11.59 4.19
N PRO A 140 10.54 12.06 3.45
CA PRO A 140 11.92 11.75 3.76
C PRO A 140 12.35 12.44 5.07
N TYR A 141 13.38 11.91 5.70
CA TYR A 141 14.02 12.60 6.81
C TYR A 141 14.90 13.76 6.31
N ASP A 142 14.98 14.80 7.11
CA ASP A 142 15.99 15.84 6.99
C ASP A 142 17.30 15.33 7.63
N GLU A 143 18.22 14.89 6.78
CA GLU A 143 19.50 14.32 7.20
C GLU A 143 20.38 15.37 7.92
N ASP A 144 20.40 16.59 7.40
CA ASP A 144 21.15 17.69 7.97
C ASP A 144 20.65 18.05 9.38
N ALA A 145 19.36 18.26 9.55
CA ALA A 145 18.77 18.55 10.83
C ALA A 145 18.87 17.36 11.79
N SER A 146 18.66 16.13 11.30
CA SER A 146 18.73 14.91 12.10
C SER A 146 20.16 14.64 12.61
N SER A 147 21.19 15.02 11.86
CA SER A 147 22.57 14.84 12.29
C SER A 147 22.99 15.78 13.43
N LEU A 148 22.31 16.92 13.62
CA LEU A 148 22.63 17.85 14.71
C LEU A 148 22.44 17.16 16.07
N LYS A 149 23.52 17.16 16.86
CA LYS A 149 23.54 16.54 18.18
C LYS A 149 22.42 17.03 19.08
N VAL A 150 22.18 18.35 19.13
CA VAL A 150 21.13 18.96 19.95
C VAL A 150 19.73 18.49 19.52
N VAL A 151 19.49 18.29 18.23
CA VAL A 151 18.21 17.80 17.70
C VAL A 151 18.03 16.33 18.02
N TRP A 152 19.06 15.53 17.79
CA TRP A 152 19.03 14.10 18.09
C TRP A 152 18.83 13.80 19.57
N ASP A 153 19.59 14.49 20.45
CA ASP A 153 19.49 14.33 21.90
C ASP A 153 18.09 14.71 22.44
N ALA A 154 17.46 15.70 21.82
CA ALA A 154 16.11 16.12 22.20
C ALA A 154 15.00 15.19 21.67
N ALA A 155 15.11 14.70 20.42
CA ALA A 155 14.06 13.93 19.76
C ALA A 155 14.20 12.41 19.95
N GLY A 156 15.44 11.91 20.16
CA GLY A 156 15.75 10.47 20.22
C GLY A 156 15.51 9.72 18.91
N ARG A 157 15.29 10.45 17.82
CA ARG A 157 14.97 9.91 16.49
C ARG A 157 15.27 10.96 15.41
N PRO A 158 15.38 10.55 14.13
CA PRO A 158 15.49 11.49 13.03
C PRO A 158 14.23 12.37 12.90
N VAL A 159 14.39 13.55 12.36
CA VAL A 159 13.30 14.49 12.07
C VAL A 159 12.95 14.48 10.59
N TYR A 160 11.68 14.63 10.27
CA TYR A 160 11.20 14.64 8.89
C TYR A 160 11.48 15.98 8.20
N ASP A 161 11.75 15.93 6.90
CA ASP A 161 11.75 17.10 6.02
C ASP A 161 10.30 17.46 5.64
N TYR A 162 9.64 18.26 6.44
CA TYR A 162 8.25 18.67 6.19
C TYR A 162 8.08 19.56 4.96
N THR A 163 9.16 20.05 4.34
CA THR A 163 9.08 20.77 3.06
C THR A 163 8.83 19.83 1.90
N LYS A 164 9.17 18.52 2.05
CA LYS A 164 8.99 17.46 1.07
C LYS A 164 7.93 16.43 1.50
N TYR A 165 6.86 16.90 2.12
CA TYR A 165 5.83 16.03 2.67
C TYR A 165 5.21 15.10 1.61
N ASN A 166 5.30 13.77 1.81
CA ASN A 166 4.84 12.71 0.89
C ASN A 166 5.37 12.83 -0.56
N GLN A 167 6.49 13.51 -0.79
CA GLN A 167 7.05 13.67 -2.14
C GLN A 167 7.94 12.50 -2.56
N SER A 168 8.51 11.77 -1.62
CA SER A 168 9.25 10.53 -1.90
C SER A 168 8.29 9.35 -2.04
N ARG A 169 8.75 8.28 -2.70
CA ARG A 169 7.91 7.11 -2.98
C ARG A 169 8.73 5.83 -2.83
N LEU A 170 8.14 4.85 -2.18
CA LEU A 170 8.70 3.52 -2.05
C LEU A 170 8.66 2.77 -3.39
N ASP A 171 9.42 1.69 -3.48
CA ASP A 171 9.38 0.80 -4.63
C ASP A 171 8.03 0.07 -4.73
N PRO A 172 7.56 -0.24 -5.95
CA PRO A 172 6.39 -1.08 -6.12
C PRO A 172 6.60 -2.48 -5.54
N TYR A 173 5.53 -3.05 -5.00
CA TYR A 173 5.53 -4.42 -4.47
C TYR A 173 4.78 -5.37 -5.39
N TYR A 174 5.36 -6.58 -5.57
CA TYR A 174 4.78 -7.65 -6.38
C TYR A 174 4.77 -8.94 -5.57
N GLN A 175 3.70 -9.71 -5.68
CA GLN A 175 3.58 -11.01 -5.01
C GLN A 175 2.90 -12.02 -5.93
N ILE A 176 3.42 -13.25 -5.94
CA ILE A 176 2.78 -14.39 -6.57
C ILE A 176 2.54 -15.46 -5.51
N ASP A 177 1.31 -15.93 -5.43
CA ASP A 177 0.89 -17.04 -4.59
C ASP A 177 0.47 -18.22 -5.48
N LEU A 178 0.83 -19.42 -5.09
CA LEU A 178 0.50 -20.66 -5.79
C LEU A 178 -0.16 -21.64 -4.84
N ARG A 179 -1.22 -22.27 -5.31
CA ARG A 179 -1.94 -23.30 -4.58
C ARG A 179 -2.20 -24.51 -5.47
N VAL A 180 -2.03 -25.69 -4.92
CA VAL A 180 -2.38 -26.96 -5.56
C VAL A 180 -3.33 -27.70 -4.65
N ASP A 181 -4.46 -28.11 -5.18
CA ASP A 181 -5.48 -28.87 -4.48
C ASP A 181 -5.66 -30.24 -5.13
N LYS A 182 -5.96 -31.24 -4.33
CA LYS A 182 -6.34 -32.58 -4.75
C LYS A 182 -7.55 -33.07 -3.98
N ASN A 183 -8.65 -33.39 -4.66
CA ASN A 183 -9.83 -33.96 -4.06
C ASN A 183 -9.96 -35.45 -4.35
N PHE A 184 -10.42 -36.20 -3.35
CA PHE A 184 -10.73 -37.62 -3.42
C PHE A 184 -12.19 -37.81 -3.02
N TYR A 185 -13.02 -38.30 -3.93
CA TYR A 185 -14.45 -38.49 -3.70
C TYR A 185 -14.72 -39.96 -3.35
N PHE A 186 -15.27 -40.19 -2.19
CA PHE A 186 -15.71 -41.48 -1.73
C PHE A 186 -17.27 -41.51 -1.66
N ARG A 187 -17.85 -42.65 -1.44
CA ARG A 187 -19.29 -42.81 -1.49
C ARG A 187 -20.08 -41.92 -0.49
N LYS A 188 -19.49 -41.63 0.63
CA LYS A 188 -20.16 -40.90 1.75
C LYS A 188 -19.37 -39.67 2.25
N TRP A 189 -18.21 -39.43 1.75
CA TRP A 189 -17.33 -38.36 2.20
C TRP A 189 -16.34 -37.97 1.11
N THR A 190 -15.82 -36.77 1.24
CA THR A 190 -14.79 -36.21 0.36
C THR A 190 -13.57 -35.83 1.18
N LEU A 191 -12.38 -36.14 0.70
CA LEU A 191 -11.11 -35.70 1.26
C LEU A 191 -10.47 -34.71 0.31
N GLY A 192 -10.23 -33.51 0.77
CA GLY A 192 -9.43 -32.49 0.09
C GLY A 192 -8.06 -32.37 0.75
N LEU A 193 -7.02 -32.32 -0.05
CA LEU A 193 -5.66 -32.01 0.36
C LEU A 193 -5.19 -30.78 -0.41
N TYR A 194 -4.50 -29.84 0.27
CA TYR A 194 -3.91 -28.72 -0.45
C TYR A 194 -2.53 -28.34 0.08
N VAL A 195 -1.76 -27.76 -0.81
CA VAL A 195 -0.51 -27.06 -0.52
C VAL A 195 -0.66 -25.63 -1.06
N ASP A 196 -0.44 -24.66 -0.21
CA ASP A 196 -0.49 -23.22 -0.53
C ASP A 196 0.87 -22.61 -0.22
N LEU A 197 1.43 -21.91 -1.19
CA LEU A 197 2.70 -21.22 -1.09
C LEU A 197 2.47 -19.75 -1.38
N GLN A 198 2.44 -18.93 -0.33
CA GLN A 198 2.31 -17.48 -0.49
C GLN A 198 3.69 -16.86 -0.69
N ASN A 199 3.73 -15.85 -1.55
CA ASN A 199 4.94 -15.12 -1.90
C ASN A 199 6.07 -16.03 -2.42
N VAL A 200 5.77 -16.86 -3.43
CA VAL A 200 6.77 -17.77 -4.06
C VAL A 200 7.90 -17.00 -4.77
N THR A 201 7.72 -15.72 -5.04
CA THR A 201 8.72 -14.81 -5.60
C THR A 201 9.74 -14.31 -4.59
N PHE A 202 9.54 -14.58 -3.29
CA PHE A 202 10.35 -14.01 -2.20
C PHE A 202 10.39 -12.48 -2.24
N SER A 203 9.35 -11.86 -2.75
CA SER A 203 9.25 -10.41 -2.85
C SER A 203 9.28 -9.78 -1.46
N LYS A 204 10.01 -8.68 -1.35
CA LYS A 204 10.12 -7.90 -0.11
C LYS A 204 9.50 -6.53 -0.31
N ILE A 205 8.81 -6.05 0.71
CA ILE A 205 8.29 -4.69 0.80
C ILE A 205 9.39 -3.84 1.41
N ARG A 206 9.84 -2.82 0.68
CA ARG A 206 10.72 -1.81 1.22
C ARG A 206 9.93 -0.84 2.11
N GLN A 207 10.47 -0.55 3.28
CA GLN A 207 9.97 0.49 4.16
C GLN A 207 10.86 1.74 4.03
N PRO A 208 10.43 2.92 4.50
CA PRO A 208 11.33 4.07 4.58
C PRO A 208 12.58 3.72 5.37
N ASP A 209 13.72 4.18 4.89
CA ASP A 209 15.00 3.93 5.56
C ASP A 209 14.97 4.56 6.95
N ALA A 210 15.51 3.85 7.95
CA ALA A 210 15.69 4.39 9.29
C ALA A 210 17.11 4.94 9.45
N TYR A 211 17.24 6.09 10.14
CA TYR A 211 18.55 6.62 10.54
C TYR A 211 18.80 6.29 11.99
N LEU A 212 20.03 5.87 12.28
CA LEU A 212 20.53 5.61 13.63
C LEU A 212 21.75 6.49 13.88
N SER A 213 21.83 7.07 15.07
CA SER A 213 23.05 7.74 15.50
C SER A 213 24.06 6.71 16.00
N THR A 214 25.27 6.77 15.50
CA THR A 214 26.38 5.94 16.01
C THR A 214 26.92 6.44 17.36
N GLY A 215 26.53 7.64 17.77
CA GLY A 215 27.08 8.32 18.96
C GLY A 215 28.43 9.00 18.71
N GLU A 216 29.06 8.80 17.56
CA GLU A 216 30.29 9.47 17.16
C GLU A 216 30.02 10.92 16.77
N ILE A 217 30.78 11.86 17.29
CA ILE A 217 30.70 13.29 16.95
C ILE A 217 31.71 13.58 15.85
N LEU A 218 31.19 13.95 14.65
CA LEU A 218 32.03 14.23 13.48
C LEU A 218 32.88 15.49 13.62
N ASN A 219 32.42 16.47 14.36
CA ASN A 219 33.05 17.79 14.54
C ASN A 219 33.13 18.22 16.02
N PRO A 220 33.90 17.52 16.86
CA PRO A 220 33.93 17.74 18.32
C PRO A 220 34.41 19.13 18.72
N ASP A 221 35.21 19.76 17.88
CA ASP A 221 35.79 21.11 18.14
C ASP A 221 34.82 22.25 17.76
N SER A 222 33.66 21.95 17.17
CA SER A 222 32.65 22.95 16.85
C SER A 222 31.85 23.36 18.07
N LEU A 223 31.11 24.49 17.94
CA LEU A 223 30.19 24.91 18.99
C LEU A 223 29.17 23.81 19.30
N PRO A 224 28.72 23.65 20.58
CA PRO A 224 27.80 22.57 20.96
C PRO A 224 26.53 22.48 20.13
N LEU A 225 26.02 23.61 19.64
CA LEU A 225 24.83 23.66 18.75
C LEU A 225 25.11 23.25 17.29
N GLU A 226 26.39 23.20 16.90
CA GLU A 226 26.82 22.85 15.55
C GLU A 226 27.39 21.42 15.47
N GLN A 227 27.57 20.78 16.62
CA GLN A 227 28.07 19.41 16.69
C GLN A 227 27.08 18.46 16.01
N ARG A 228 27.64 17.48 15.27
CA ARG A 228 26.86 16.51 14.49
C ARG A 228 27.26 15.08 14.84
N TYR A 229 26.28 14.22 14.97
CA TYR A 229 26.51 12.78 15.04
C TYR A 229 26.71 12.19 13.65
N ALA A 230 27.58 11.18 13.57
CA ALA A 230 27.57 10.28 12.41
C ALA A 230 26.27 9.48 12.40
N LEU A 231 25.56 9.52 11.27
CA LEU A 231 24.33 8.76 11.06
C LEU A 231 24.62 7.55 10.20
N GLU A 232 24.03 6.43 10.57
CA GLU A 232 24.00 5.21 9.79
C GLU A 232 22.58 4.99 9.24
N THR A 233 22.48 4.66 7.95
CA THR A 233 21.22 4.35 7.30
C THR A 233 20.95 2.86 7.37
N LEU A 234 19.80 2.49 7.92
CA LEU A 234 19.33 1.12 7.99
C LEU A 234 18.20 0.91 6.99
N GLU A 235 18.46 0.09 5.97
CA GLU A 235 17.42 -0.34 5.03
C GLU A 235 16.49 -1.36 5.69
N LEU A 236 15.18 -1.07 5.67
CA LEU A 236 14.17 -1.92 6.26
C LEU A 236 13.37 -2.65 5.18
N TRP A 237 13.36 -3.98 5.29
CA TRP A 237 12.64 -4.85 4.37
C TRP A 237 11.77 -5.82 5.15
N SER A 238 10.54 -6.06 4.66
CA SER A 238 9.64 -7.07 5.20
C SER A 238 9.09 -7.94 4.08
N GLY A 239 8.88 -9.21 4.36
CA GLY A 239 8.31 -10.18 3.43
C GLY A 239 9.07 -11.51 3.50
N THR A 240 8.31 -12.59 3.50
CA THR A 240 8.81 -13.95 3.51
C THR A 240 7.87 -14.85 2.73
N ILE A 241 8.35 -16.02 2.33
CA ILE A 241 7.49 -17.11 1.83
C ILE A 241 6.74 -17.73 3.01
N VAL A 242 5.45 -18.01 2.81
CA VAL A 242 4.61 -18.66 3.83
C VAL A 242 4.02 -19.93 3.22
N PRO A 243 4.61 -21.12 3.51
CA PRO A 243 4.00 -22.38 3.12
C PRO A 243 2.87 -22.77 4.08
N ALA A 244 1.77 -23.27 3.54
CA ALA A 244 0.67 -23.85 4.28
C ALA A 244 0.23 -25.17 3.65
N VAL A 245 -0.14 -26.14 4.48
CA VAL A 245 -0.75 -27.39 4.04
C VAL A 245 -2.04 -27.61 4.81
N GLY A 246 -3.04 -28.18 4.18
CA GLY A 246 -4.29 -28.43 4.85
C GLY A 246 -5.02 -29.63 4.32
N VAL A 247 -5.95 -30.10 5.15
CA VAL A 247 -6.83 -31.25 4.90
C VAL A 247 -8.26 -30.82 5.15
N THR A 248 -9.16 -31.05 4.20
CA THR A 248 -10.59 -30.82 4.31
C THR A 248 -11.33 -32.13 4.30
N PHE A 249 -12.29 -32.29 5.19
CA PHE A 249 -13.12 -33.47 5.32
C PHE A 249 -14.60 -33.09 5.25
N GLU A 250 -15.34 -33.63 4.29
CA GLU A 250 -16.78 -33.34 4.09
C GLU A 250 -17.57 -34.66 4.08
N PHE A 251 -18.71 -34.72 4.79
CA PHE A 251 -19.62 -35.90 4.86
C PHE A 251 -21.05 -35.54 4.49
#